data_d60df9b92d1dcd3dffc6c51bde0036aa
#
_entry.id   d60df9b92d1dcd3dffc6c51bde0036aa
#
_cell.length_a   1.000
_cell.length_b   1.000
_cell.length_c   1.000
_cell.angle_alpha   90.00
_cell.angle_beta   90.00
_cell.angle_gamma   90.00
#
_symmetry.space_group_name_H-M   'P 1'
#
loop_
_entity.id
_entity.type
_entity.pdbx_description
1 polymer ?
#
loop_
_entity_poly.entity_id
_entity_poly.type
_entity_poly.pdbx_seq_one_letter_code
_entity_poly.pdbx_strand_id
1 'polypeptide(L)'
;MKKSLSLNAAMSAFKTLMNIIFPLITFPYASNVLQVENLGKVNFASSVCGYFLLFAGLGISSYAVREGSRYVNDREKLSAFASEMFTINMISTALTYAALAVTMLFWTKLHAYTDLMLVLSLQIFFTTIGTEWVFTIFEEYTYITIRGLLFQVLSIFMLFAFVKTRDDYCIYAGITVFAAVGANVLNFFRARRYCTIRLVRKIDWKKHLKPILIIFASTLATTLYVSSDTTILGILGTDYNVGIYSVAGKIYGIVKNLLSAVLVVSIPRLSHYAGVGDKANFNKLFNNIFNALIVVVAPAVVGLFALSRAVVLFISGESYLDAVMPLQILSLALIVCLFGWLYNSCALLPCGREKELFWITLVSGLLNVGLNVL
;
A
#
# COMPACT_ATOMS: atom_id res chain seq x y z
N MET A 1 19.07 11.83 21.99
CA MET A 1 20.10 10.99 21.31
C MET A 1 19.80 11.02 19.82
N LYS A 2 20.72 11.49 18.98
CA LYS A 2 20.56 11.34 17.52
C LYS A 2 20.61 9.85 17.20
N LYS A 3 19.50 9.29 16.71
CA LYS A 3 19.47 7.90 16.26
C LYS A 3 20.38 7.76 15.04
N SER A 4 21.07 6.63 14.92
CA SER A 4 21.94 6.38 13.77
C SER A 4 21.10 6.31 12.51
N LEU A 5 21.37 7.18 11.54
CA LEU A 5 20.70 7.21 10.24
C LEU A 5 20.82 5.84 9.52
N SER A 6 21.97 5.19 9.67
CA SER A 6 22.22 3.85 9.12
C SER A 6 21.31 2.78 9.73
N LEU A 7 21.09 2.83 11.07
CA LEU A 7 20.18 1.91 11.74
C LEU A 7 18.74 2.11 11.30
N ASN A 8 18.29 3.36 11.19
CA ASN A 8 16.94 3.67 10.71
C ASN A 8 16.73 3.19 9.27
N ALA A 9 17.71 3.41 8.38
CA ALA A 9 17.67 2.90 7.01
C ALA A 9 17.63 1.37 6.97
N ALA A 10 18.45 0.69 7.77
CA ALA A 10 18.48 -0.76 7.86
C ALA A 10 17.13 -1.33 8.37
N MET A 11 16.54 -0.71 9.41
CA MET A 11 15.24 -1.14 9.94
C MET A 11 14.10 -0.90 8.95
N SER A 12 14.13 0.20 8.20
CA SER A 12 13.15 0.47 7.14
C SER A 12 13.27 -0.53 5.98
N ALA A 13 14.50 -0.85 5.55
CA ALA A 13 14.77 -1.87 4.54
C ALA A 13 14.30 -3.26 5.01
N PHE A 14 14.57 -3.61 6.27
CA PHE A 14 14.14 -4.86 6.87
C PHE A 14 12.59 -4.96 6.93
N LYS A 15 11.89 -3.88 7.31
CA LYS A 15 10.42 -3.82 7.24
C LYS A 15 9.92 -4.08 5.82
N THR A 16 10.56 -3.47 4.82
CA THR A 16 10.19 -3.64 3.41
C THR A 16 10.38 -5.09 2.94
N LEU A 17 11.49 -5.74 3.31
CA LEU A 17 11.73 -7.16 3.03
C LEU A 17 10.67 -8.06 3.68
N MET A 18 10.33 -7.80 4.94
CA MET A 18 9.30 -8.57 5.63
C MET A 18 7.91 -8.42 4.99
N ASN A 19 7.59 -7.25 4.46
CA ASN A 19 6.34 -7.04 3.71
C ASN A 19 6.27 -7.84 2.39
N ILE A 20 7.40 -8.33 1.89
CA ILE A 20 7.46 -9.25 0.74
C ILE A 20 7.42 -10.72 1.22
N ILE A 21 8.20 -11.05 2.25
CA ILE A 21 8.32 -12.42 2.77
C ILE A 21 7.01 -12.88 3.41
N PHE A 22 6.33 -12.01 4.15
CA PHE A 22 5.08 -12.34 4.83
C PHE A 22 4.00 -12.85 3.86
N PRO A 23 3.66 -12.17 2.75
CA PRO A 23 2.74 -12.70 1.76
C PRO A 23 3.22 -13.99 1.09
N LEU A 24 4.54 -14.19 0.90
CA LEU A 24 5.08 -15.43 0.32
C LEU A 24 4.79 -16.65 1.19
N ILE A 25 4.66 -16.48 2.50
CA ILE A 25 4.32 -17.57 3.43
C ILE A 25 2.81 -17.72 3.55
N THR A 26 2.10 -16.61 3.72
CA THR A 26 0.67 -16.64 4.07
C THR A 26 -0.23 -16.88 2.87
N PHE A 27 0.13 -16.36 1.69
CA PHE A 27 -0.71 -16.40 0.52
C PHE A 27 -0.86 -17.81 -0.08
N PRO A 28 0.22 -18.64 -0.20
CA PRO A 28 0.07 -20.01 -0.67
C PRO A 28 -0.85 -20.85 0.22
N TYR A 29 -0.75 -20.70 1.53
CA TYR A 29 -1.64 -21.38 2.45
C TYR A 29 -3.09 -20.92 2.28
N ALA A 30 -3.31 -19.60 2.30
CA ALA A 30 -4.65 -19.04 2.19
C ALA A 30 -5.34 -19.38 0.87
N SER A 31 -4.62 -19.33 -0.26
CA SER A 31 -5.17 -19.67 -1.57
C SER A 31 -5.60 -21.13 -1.64
N ASN A 32 -4.78 -22.05 -1.12
CA ASN A 32 -5.10 -23.47 -1.12
C ASN A 32 -6.28 -23.83 -0.21
N VAL A 33 -6.40 -23.17 0.96
CA VAL A 33 -7.48 -23.45 1.91
C VAL A 33 -8.80 -22.81 1.47
N LEU A 34 -8.79 -21.51 1.13
CA LEU A 34 -10.01 -20.75 0.84
C LEU A 34 -10.59 -21.04 -0.54
N GLN A 35 -9.77 -21.58 -1.45
CA GLN A 35 -10.12 -21.78 -2.85
C GLN A 35 -10.43 -20.49 -3.60
N VAL A 36 -10.63 -20.58 -4.92
CA VAL A 36 -10.66 -19.44 -5.85
C VAL A 36 -11.75 -18.43 -5.49
N GLU A 37 -12.99 -18.88 -5.33
CA GLU A 37 -14.14 -18.01 -5.12
C GLU A 37 -14.07 -17.22 -3.81
N ASN A 38 -13.76 -17.88 -2.69
CA ASN A 38 -13.73 -17.22 -1.39
C ASN A 38 -12.52 -16.29 -1.26
N LEU A 39 -11.38 -16.65 -1.88
CA LEU A 39 -10.25 -15.74 -2.01
C LEU A 39 -10.64 -14.51 -2.86
N GLY A 40 -11.40 -14.71 -3.93
CA GLY A 40 -11.96 -13.65 -4.76
C GLY A 40 -12.86 -12.70 -3.97
N LYS A 41 -13.79 -13.25 -3.15
CA LYS A 41 -14.65 -12.45 -2.27
C LYS A 41 -13.84 -11.54 -1.34
N VAL A 42 -12.83 -12.11 -0.68
CA VAL A 42 -11.96 -11.32 0.23
C VAL A 42 -11.22 -10.23 -0.52
N ASN A 43 -10.65 -10.54 -1.70
CA ASN A 43 -9.89 -9.55 -2.47
C ASN A 43 -10.78 -8.45 -3.06
N PHE A 44 -11.98 -8.79 -3.54
CA PHE A 44 -12.95 -7.78 -3.98
C PHE A 44 -13.38 -6.86 -2.84
N ALA A 45 -13.83 -7.42 -1.72
CA ALA A 45 -14.23 -6.64 -0.55
C ALA A 45 -13.06 -5.77 -0.03
N SER A 46 -11.83 -6.31 -0.02
CA SER A 46 -10.62 -5.57 0.36
C SER A 46 -10.32 -4.42 -0.59
N SER A 47 -10.51 -4.61 -1.90
CA SER A 47 -10.29 -3.54 -2.89
C SER A 47 -11.29 -2.40 -2.71
N VAL A 48 -12.55 -2.71 -2.49
CA VAL A 48 -13.59 -1.71 -2.18
C VAL A 48 -13.29 -0.98 -0.86
N CYS A 49 -12.98 -1.74 0.21
CA CYS A 49 -12.64 -1.15 1.50
C CYS A 49 -11.38 -0.27 1.42
N GLY A 50 -10.44 -0.60 0.53
CA GLY A 50 -9.23 0.19 0.25
C GLY A 50 -9.53 1.62 -0.19
N TYR A 51 -10.56 1.84 -1.00
CA TYR A 51 -10.98 3.20 -1.36
C TYR A 51 -11.53 3.97 -0.14
N PHE A 52 -12.35 3.33 0.68
CA PHE A 52 -12.83 3.96 1.92
C PHE A 52 -11.67 4.28 2.87
N LEU A 53 -10.69 3.40 2.98
CA LEU A 53 -9.48 3.65 3.77
C LEU A 53 -8.69 4.86 3.25
N LEU A 54 -8.60 5.02 1.92
CA LEU A 54 -7.98 6.18 1.28
C LEU A 54 -8.73 7.48 1.62
N PHE A 55 -10.06 7.48 1.54
CA PHE A 55 -10.89 8.64 1.92
C PHE A 55 -10.78 8.97 3.40
N ALA A 56 -10.76 7.98 4.28
CA ALA A 56 -10.55 8.20 5.70
C ALA A 56 -9.19 8.83 6.00
N GLY A 57 -8.14 8.35 5.32
CA GLY A 57 -6.76 8.82 5.51
C GLY A 57 -6.48 10.22 4.96
N LEU A 58 -7.17 10.65 3.88
CA LEU A 58 -7.02 11.94 3.20
C LEU A 58 -5.56 12.38 2.91
N GLY A 59 -4.58 11.46 2.95
CA GLY A 59 -3.15 11.82 2.87
C GLY A 59 -2.61 12.53 4.12
N ILE A 60 -3.36 12.55 5.22
CA ILE A 60 -2.98 13.20 6.48
C ILE A 60 -1.64 12.70 7.00
N SER A 61 -1.34 11.40 6.90
CA SER A 61 -0.07 10.84 7.36
C SER A 61 1.14 11.51 6.71
N SER A 62 1.14 11.69 5.40
CA SER A 62 2.24 12.34 4.66
C SER A 62 2.34 13.81 5.00
N TYR A 63 1.20 14.51 5.09
CA TYR A 63 1.15 15.90 5.50
C TYR A 63 1.66 16.10 6.93
N ALA A 64 1.21 15.25 7.86
CA ALA A 64 1.56 15.33 9.27
C ALA A 64 3.05 15.08 9.52
N VAL A 65 3.67 14.14 8.80
CA VAL A 65 5.12 13.92 8.87
C VAL A 65 5.86 15.17 8.39
N ARG A 66 5.50 15.70 7.20
CA ARG A 66 6.19 16.86 6.60
C ARG A 66 6.08 18.11 7.47
N GLU A 67 4.89 18.43 7.95
CA GLU A 67 4.66 19.65 8.72
C GLU A 67 5.02 19.47 10.20
N GLY A 68 4.69 18.31 10.78
CA GLY A 68 4.96 18.02 12.18
C GLY A 68 6.46 17.95 12.52
N SER A 69 7.30 17.56 11.57
CA SER A 69 8.77 17.56 11.75
C SER A 69 9.33 18.93 12.07
N ARG A 70 8.62 20.01 11.73
CA ARG A 70 9.02 21.40 12.08
C ARG A 70 8.83 21.70 13.57
N TYR A 71 8.00 20.93 14.25
CA TYR A 71 7.64 21.13 15.67
C TYR A 71 8.27 20.09 16.61
N VAL A 72 9.20 19.29 16.13
CA VAL A 72 9.82 18.18 16.88
C VAL A 72 10.40 18.58 18.22
N ASN A 73 10.97 19.80 18.31
CA ASN A 73 11.60 20.34 19.50
C ASN A 73 10.66 21.15 20.41
N ASP A 74 9.39 21.32 20.02
CA ASP A 74 8.39 22.09 20.74
C ASP A 74 7.16 21.20 20.98
N ARG A 75 7.11 20.58 22.17
CA ARG A 75 6.06 19.63 22.53
C ARG A 75 4.67 20.25 22.55
N GLU A 76 4.55 21.53 22.90
CA GLU A 76 3.24 22.21 22.96
C GLU A 76 2.69 22.43 21.54
N LYS A 77 3.51 23.00 20.65
CA LYS A 77 3.12 23.20 19.25
C LYS A 77 2.87 21.88 18.53
N LEU A 78 3.69 20.86 18.80
CA LEU A 78 3.45 19.53 18.25
C LEU A 78 2.15 18.92 18.75
N SER A 79 1.82 19.09 20.05
CA SER A 79 0.58 18.57 20.62
C SER A 79 -0.66 19.29 20.06
N ALA A 80 -0.57 20.61 19.86
CA ALA A 80 -1.64 21.39 19.23
C ALA A 80 -1.86 20.92 17.78
N PHE A 81 -0.79 20.85 16.98
CA PHE A 81 -0.81 20.37 15.61
C PHE A 81 -1.32 18.91 15.51
N ALA A 82 -0.81 18.00 16.36
CA ALA A 82 -1.23 16.61 16.38
C ALA A 82 -2.71 16.45 16.70
N SER A 83 -3.24 17.27 17.62
CA SER A 83 -4.65 17.27 17.97
C SER A 83 -5.54 17.76 16.81
N GLU A 84 -5.10 18.77 16.05
CA GLU A 84 -5.80 19.21 14.83
C GLU A 84 -5.82 18.12 13.78
N MET A 85 -4.65 17.50 13.48
CA MET A 85 -4.54 16.40 12.51
C MET A 85 -5.40 15.20 12.90
N PHE A 86 -5.35 14.82 14.16
CA PHE A 86 -6.18 13.72 14.68
C PHE A 86 -7.67 14.03 14.55
N THR A 87 -8.08 15.27 14.87
CA THR A 87 -9.48 15.67 14.76
C THR A 87 -9.96 15.68 13.31
N ILE A 88 -9.17 16.20 12.36
CA ILE A 88 -9.49 16.15 10.93
C ILE A 88 -9.61 14.69 10.47
N ASN A 89 -8.70 13.81 10.90
CA ASN A 89 -8.75 12.41 10.54
C ASN A 89 -9.96 11.68 11.13
N MET A 90 -10.36 11.99 12.35
CA MET A 90 -11.58 11.43 12.97
C MET A 90 -12.84 11.89 12.23
N ILE A 91 -12.91 13.16 11.81
CA ILE A 91 -14.03 13.68 11.03
C ILE A 91 -14.10 12.98 9.67
N SER A 92 -12.97 12.87 8.94
CA SER A 92 -12.97 12.17 7.66
C SER A 92 -13.31 10.70 7.81
N THR A 93 -12.87 10.05 8.88
CA THR A 93 -13.21 8.66 9.21
C THR A 93 -14.71 8.50 9.46
N ALA A 94 -15.32 9.40 10.24
CA ALA A 94 -16.76 9.38 10.48
C ALA A 94 -17.58 9.58 9.19
N LEU A 95 -17.15 10.53 8.35
CA LEU A 95 -17.77 10.75 7.03
C LEU A 95 -17.60 9.53 6.12
N THR A 96 -16.43 8.88 6.18
CA THR A 96 -16.16 7.65 5.41
C THR A 96 -17.05 6.50 5.87
N TYR A 97 -17.27 6.31 7.17
CA TYR A 97 -18.20 5.29 7.66
C TYR A 97 -19.65 5.60 7.26
N ALA A 98 -20.07 6.87 7.28
CA ALA A 98 -21.37 7.26 6.78
C ALA A 98 -21.51 6.94 5.28
N ALA A 99 -20.49 7.27 4.47
CA ALA A 99 -20.45 6.94 3.05
C ALA A 99 -20.46 5.42 2.83
N LEU A 100 -19.70 4.64 3.60
CA LEU A 100 -19.70 3.18 3.53
C LEU A 100 -21.09 2.61 3.84
N ALA A 101 -21.77 3.09 4.89
CA ALA A 101 -23.10 2.66 5.24
C ALA A 101 -24.11 2.97 4.13
N VAL A 102 -24.06 4.19 3.57
CA VAL A 102 -24.89 4.58 2.42
C VAL A 102 -24.61 3.68 1.21
N THR A 103 -23.34 3.43 0.89
CA THR A 103 -22.96 2.55 -0.22
C THR A 103 -23.49 1.15 -0.01
N MET A 104 -23.38 0.60 1.19
CA MET A 104 -23.92 -0.74 1.52
C MET A 104 -25.45 -0.79 1.46
N LEU A 105 -26.15 0.30 1.74
CA LEU A 105 -27.62 0.33 1.63
C LEU A 105 -28.10 0.34 0.17
N PHE A 106 -27.42 1.08 -0.70
CA PHE A 106 -27.87 1.30 -2.08
C PHE A 106 -27.24 0.33 -3.09
N TRP A 107 -26.07 -0.23 -2.81
CA TRP A 107 -25.40 -1.12 -3.73
C TRP A 107 -25.64 -2.59 -3.36
N THR A 108 -26.69 -3.17 -3.96
CA THR A 108 -27.18 -4.52 -3.67
C THR A 108 -26.12 -5.60 -3.82
N LYS A 109 -25.15 -5.44 -4.75
CA LYS A 109 -24.05 -6.39 -4.90
C LYS A 109 -23.22 -6.53 -3.61
N LEU A 110 -23.03 -5.45 -2.85
CA LEU A 110 -22.27 -5.49 -1.60
C LEU A 110 -22.99 -6.21 -0.44
N HIS A 111 -24.29 -6.45 -0.55
CA HIS A 111 -25.03 -7.18 0.48
C HIS A 111 -24.48 -8.60 0.67
N ALA A 112 -23.98 -9.24 -0.41
CA ALA A 112 -23.35 -10.55 -0.33
C ALA A 112 -22.00 -10.56 0.42
N TYR A 113 -21.41 -9.39 0.65
CA TYR A 113 -20.10 -9.21 1.29
C TYR A 113 -20.21 -8.48 2.64
N THR A 114 -21.42 -8.37 3.22
CA THR A 114 -21.66 -7.58 4.44
C THR A 114 -20.69 -7.94 5.56
N ASP A 115 -20.55 -9.24 5.86
CA ASP A 115 -19.67 -9.71 6.93
C ASP A 115 -18.21 -9.34 6.67
N LEU A 116 -17.74 -9.52 5.42
CA LEU A 116 -16.39 -9.11 5.01
C LEU A 116 -16.19 -7.60 5.12
N MET A 117 -17.16 -6.80 4.67
CA MET A 117 -17.08 -5.34 4.72
C MET A 117 -17.04 -4.84 6.17
N LEU A 118 -17.82 -5.46 7.07
CA LEU A 118 -17.79 -5.13 8.50
C LEU A 118 -16.40 -5.43 9.10
N VAL A 119 -15.85 -6.62 8.84
CA VAL A 119 -14.52 -7.00 9.34
C VAL A 119 -13.43 -6.09 8.77
N LEU A 120 -13.42 -5.89 7.45
CA LEU A 120 -12.40 -5.09 6.77
C LEU A 120 -12.50 -3.61 7.13
N SER A 121 -13.70 -3.09 7.39
CA SER A 121 -13.89 -1.69 7.81
C SER A 121 -13.20 -1.36 9.14
N LEU A 122 -12.96 -2.34 10.01
CA LEU A 122 -12.18 -2.13 11.23
C LEU A 122 -10.79 -1.55 10.94
N GLN A 123 -10.21 -1.88 9.77
CA GLN A 123 -8.94 -1.31 9.34
C GLN A 123 -8.99 0.22 9.26
N ILE A 124 -10.12 0.79 8.84
CA ILE A 124 -10.32 2.24 8.71
C ILE A 124 -10.16 2.91 10.08
N PHE A 125 -10.89 2.42 11.07
CA PHE A 125 -10.86 2.97 12.43
C PHE A 125 -9.48 2.81 13.09
N PHE A 126 -8.92 1.59 13.04
CA PHE A 126 -7.64 1.32 13.67
C PHE A 126 -6.47 2.05 12.99
N THR A 127 -6.55 2.32 11.69
CA THR A 127 -5.56 3.18 11.00
C THR A 127 -5.63 4.61 11.52
N THR A 128 -6.81 5.16 11.72
CA THR A 128 -7.02 6.53 12.22
C THR A 128 -6.48 6.71 13.62
N ILE A 129 -6.81 5.81 14.55
CA ILE A 129 -6.32 5.91 15.93
C ILE A 129 -4.82 5.58 16.05
N GLY A 130 -4.25 4.86 15.08
CA GLY A 130 -2.87 4.39 15.12
C GLY A 130 -1.82 5.50 15.10
N THR A 131 -2.12 6.67 14.54
CA THR A 131 -1.25 7.86 14.48
C THR A 131 0.22 7.54 14.20
N GLU A 132 0.50 6.57 13.29
CA GLU A 132 1.86 6.07 13.01
C GLU A 132 2.82 7.19 12.57
N TRP A 133 2.28 8.24 11.96
CA TRP A 133 3.04 9.40 11.54
C TRP A 133 3.78 10.12 12.70
N VAL A 134 3.29 10.03 13.94
CA VAL A 134 3.99 10.57 15.13
C VAL A 134 5.35 9.88 15.28
N PHE A 135 5.40 8.55 15.17
CA PHE A 135 6.65 7.79 15.31
C PHE A 135 7.59 8.05 14.14
N THR A 136 7.06 8.33 12.95
CA THR A 136 7.86 8.71 11.77
C THR A 136 8.51 10.08 11.97
N ILE A 137 7.80 11.07 12.56
CA ILE A 137 8.35 12.39 12.91
C ILE A 137 9.57 12.25 13.84
N PHE A 138 9.51 11.32 14.81
CA PHE A 138 10.59 11.07 15.76
C PHE A 138 11.60 10.00 15.30
N GLU A 139 11.53 9.58 14.03
CA GLU A 139 12.41 8.57 13.45
C GLU A 139 12.47 7.25 14.26
N GLU A 140 11.33 6.85 14.85
CA GLU A 140 11.20 5.63 15.65
C GLU A 140 11.06 4.36 14.77
N TYR A 141 11.86 4.24 13.71
CA TYR A 141 11.76 3.14 12.73
C TYR A 141 11.98 1.78 13.37
N THR A 142 12.87 1.68 14.36
CA THR A 142 13.07 0.43 15.12
C THR A 142 11.77 -0.03 15.80
N TYR A 143 11.06 0.90 16.47
CA TYR A 143 9.78 0.58 17.10
C TYR A 143 8.72 0.18 16.08
N ILE A 144 8.59 0.94 15.00
CA ILE A 144 7.62 0.67 13.92
C ILE A 144 7.87 -0.73 13.34
N THR A 145 9.14 -1.08 13.11
CA THR A 145 9.53 -2.36 12.50
C THR A 145 9.29 -3.53 13.44
N ILE A 146 9.85 -3.48 14.67
CA ILE A 146 9.73 -4.60 15.61
C ILE A 146 8.26 -4.88 15.94
N ARG A 147 7.48 -3.84 16.20
CA ARG A 147 6.07 -3.95 16.47
C ARG A 147 5.32 -4.57 15.27
N GLY A 148 5.54 -4.04 14.06
CA GLY A 148 4.89 -4.56 12.86
C GLY A 148 5.20 -6.03 12.64
N LEU A 149 6.47 -6.43 12.78
CA LEU A 149 6.90 -7.83 12.67
C LEU A 149 6.23 -8.74 13.70
N LEU A 150 6.12 -8.28 14.96
CA LEU A 150 5.48 -9.07 16.00
C LEU A 150 4.02 -9.40 15.64
N PHE A 151 3.26 -8.43 15.15
CA PHE A 151 1.88 -8.66 14.72
C PHE A 151 1.80 -9.48 13.42
N GLN A 152 2.74 -9.33 12.49
CA GLN A 152 2.82 -10.18 11.31
C GLN A 152 3.12 -11.64 11.68
N VAL A 153 4.08 -11.89 12.55
CA VAL A 153 4.40 -13.25 13.02
C VAL A 153 3.21 -13.86 13.76
N LEU A 154 2.57 -13.09 14.65
CA LEU A 154 1.38 -13.56 15.36
C LEU A 154 0.24 -13.89 14.41
N SER A 155 0.05 -13.09 13.35
CA SER A 155 -0.98 -13.37 12.33
C SER A 155 -0.69 -14.62 11.50
N ILE A 156 0.59 -15.00 11.29
CA ILE A 156 0.94 -16.30 10.69
C ILE A 156 0.44 -17.45 11.59
N PHE A 157 0.72 -17.37 12.89
CA PHE A 157 0.23 -18.40 13.83
C PHE A 157 -1.30 -18.46 13.85
N MET A 158 -1.97 -17.31 13.87
CA MET A 158 -3.43 -17.24 13.80
C MET A 158 -3.97 -17.84 12.50
N LEU A 159 -3.31 -17.57 11.37
CA LEU A 159 -3.68 -18.10 10.06
C LEU A 159 -3.67 -19.64 10.09
N PHE A 160 -2.57 -20.24 10.53
CA PHE A 160 -2.45 -21.69 10.60
C PHE A 160 -3.33 -22.33 11.70
N ALA A 161 -3.69 -21.59 12.74
CA ALA A 161 -4.55 -22.10 13.81
C ALA A 161 -6.03 -22.07 13.44
N PHE A 162 -6.51 -20.98 12.84
CA PHE A 162 -7.94 -20.69 12.72
C PHE A 162 -8.50 -20.81 11.30
N VAL A 163 -7.67 -20.72 10.25
CA VAL A 163 -8.13 -20.86 8.86
C VAL A 163 -7.86 -22.28 8.40
N LYS A 164 -8.90 -23.13 8.42
CA LYS A 164 -8.80 -24.58 8.11
C LYS A 164 -9.69 -25.01 6.96
N THR A 165 -10.78 -24.29 6.74
CA THR A 165 -11.79 -24.61 5.75
C THR A 165 -11.97 -23.45 4.77
N ARG A 166 -12.60 -23.73 3.64
CA ARG A 166 -12.90 -22.71 2.65
C ARG A 166 -13.85 -21.64 3.18
N ASP A 167 -14.68 -21.95 4.18
CA ASP A 167 -15.68 -21.04 4.73
C ASP A 167 -15.09 -20.06 5.77
N ASP A 168 -13.80 -20.24 6.15
CA ASP A 168 -13.08 -19.38 7.11
C ASP A 168 -12.58 -18.06 6.48
N TYR A 169 -13.14 -17.66 5.34
CA TYR A 169 -12.69 -16.45 4.62
C TYR A 169 -12.88 -15.15 5.42
N CYS A 170 -13.91 -15.05 6.27
CA CYS A 170 -14.09 -13.92 7.18
C CYS A 170 -13.02 -13.91 8.28
N ILE A 171 -12.63 -15.08 8.80
CA ILE A 171 -11.55 -15.21 9.78
C ILE A 171 -10.23 -14.78 9.13
N TYR A 172 -9.97 -15.23 7.89
CA TYR A 172 -8.80 -14.80 7.12
C TYR A 172 -8.77 -13.29 6.92
N ALA A 173 -9.89 -12.66 6.54
CA ALA A 173 -10.01 -11.21 6.44
C ALA A 173 -9.69 -10.53 7.77
N GLY A 174 -10.21 -11.04 8.89
CA GLY A 174 -9.91 -10.53 10.23
C GLY A 174 -8.43 -10.63 10.60
N ILE A 175 -7.77 -11.73 10.24
CA ILE A 175 -6.33 -11.92 10.45
C ILE A 175 -5.51 -10.94 9.60
N THR A 176 -5.92 -10.67 8.36
CA THR A 176 -5.23 -9.66 7.52
C THR A 176 -5.37 -8.25 8.09
N VAL A 177 -6.55 -7.88 8.61
CA VAL A 177 -6.78 -6.63 9.34
C VAL A 177 -5.92 -6.57 10.60
N PHE A 178 -5.87 -7.64 11.39
CA PHE A 178 -5.04 -7.71 12.58
C PHE A 178 -3.55 -7.55 12.26
N ALA A 179 -3.05 -8.20 11.21
CA ALA A 179 -1.67 -8.05 10.73
C ALA A 179 -1.35 -6.60 10.33
N ALA A 180 -2.31 -5.92 9.66
CA ALA A 180 -2.10 -4.58 9.15
C ALA A 180 -2.19 -3.50 10.24
N VAL A 181 -3.16 -3.59 11.13
CA VAL A 181 -3.50 -2.49 12.06
C VAL A 181 -3.61 -2.89 13.53
N GLY A 182 -3.48 -4.17 13.88
CA GLY A 182 -3.60 -4.62 15.28
C GLY A 182 -2.63 -3.90 16.23
N ALA A 183 -1.43 -3.62 15.75
CA ALA A 183 -0.43 -2.87 16.49
C ALA A 183 -0.79 -1.38 16.73
N ASN A 184 -1.77 -0.84 16.02
CA ASN A 184 -2.12 0.59 16.10
C ASN A 184 -2.76 0.97 17.45
N VAL A 185 -3.37 0.02 18.13
CA VAL A 185 -3.83 0.22 19.52
C VAL A 185 -2.66 0.57 20.44
N LEU A 186 -1.54 -0.15 20.32
CA LEU A 186 -0.33 0.14 21.11
C LEU A 186 0.26 1.51 20.77
N ASN A 187 0.15 1.90 19.50
CA ASN A 187 0.60 3.22 19.06
C ASN A 187 -0.14 4.35 19.75
N PHE A 188 -1.45 4.24 19.86
CA PHE A 188 -2.27 5.28 20.49
C PHE A 188 -1.82 5.58 21.91
N PHE A 189 -1.53 4.55 22.68
CA PHE A 189 -1.02 4.72 24.05
C PHE A 189 0.42 5.26 24.08
N ARG A 190 1.29 4.75 23.20
CA ARG A 190 2.70 5.16 23.18
C ARG A 190 2.91 6.57 22.61
N ALA A 191 2.06 7.05 21.70
CA ALA A 191 2.13 8.40 21.13
C ALA A 191 2.09 9.48 22.21
N ARG A 192 1.42 9.23 23.35
CA ARG A 192 1.34 10.14 24.50
C ARG A 192 2.70 10.50 25.11
N ARG A 193 3.75 9.72 24.83
CA ARG A 193 5.12 10.05 25.26
C ARG A 193 5.69 11.24 24.51
N TYR A 194 5.26 11.43 23.27
CA TYR A 194 5.77 12.44 22.35
C TYR A 194 4.91 13.70 22.34
N CYS A 195 3.62 13.54 22.27
CA CYS A 195 2.66 14.64 22.24
C CYS A 195 1.32 14.24 22.87
N THR A 196 0.56 15.23 23.31
CA THR A 196 -0.80 15.03 23.76
C THR A 196 -1.75 15.14 22.57
N ILE A 197 -2.52 14.07 22.32
CA ILE A 197 -3.49 14.02 21.23
C ILE A 197 -4.90 14.08 21.82
N ARG A 198 -5.66 15.09 21.43
CA ARG A 198 -7.05 15.32 21.90
C ARG A 198 -7.92 15.75 20.73
N LEU A 199 -9.23 15.54 20.84
CA LEU A 199 -10.18 16.16 19.94
C LEU A 199 -10.29 17.65 20.26
N VAL A 200 -10.14 18.50 19.23
CA VAL A 200 -10.20 19.96 19.36
C VAL A 200 -11.33 20.52 18.51
N ARG A 201 -12.02 21.56 19.02
CA ARG A 201 -13.09 22.22 18.28
C ARG A 201 -12.61 23.31 17.33
N LYS A 202 -11.47 23.93 17.66
CA LYS A 202 -10.86 24.98 16.81
C LYS A 202 -9.79 24.36 15.96
N ILE A 203 -9.99 24.36 14.67
CA ILE A 203 -9.06 23.82 13.65
C ILE A 203 -8.82 24.94 12.64
N ASP A 204 -7.56 25.15 12.29
CA ASP A 204 -7.20 26.04 11.18
C ASP A 204 -7.37 25.33 9.82
N TRP A 205 -8.64 25.24 9.38
CA TRP A 205 -8.98 24.61 8.10
C TRP A 205 -8.27 25.23 6.90
N LYS A 206 -8.09 26.56 6.91
CA LYS A 206 -7.46 27.28 5.80
C LYS A 206 -5.99 26.86 5.63
N LYS A 207 -5.32 26.61 6.74
CA LYS A 207 -3.92 26.18 6.75
C LYS A 207 -3.76 24.72 6.29
N HIS A 208 -4.63 23.82 6.74
CA HIS A 208 -4.42 22.38 6.61
C HIS A 208 -5.12 21.77 5.41
N LEU A 209 -6.33 22.21 5.05
CA LEU A 209 -7.17 21.51 4.07
C LEU A 209 -6.56 21.49 2.67
N LYS A 210 -6.07 22.63 2.18
CA LYS A 210 -5.49 22.73 0.83
C LYS A 210 -4.30 21.79 0.62
N PRO A 211 -3.26 21.75 1.50
CA PRO A 211 -2.16 20.79 1.36
C PRO A 211 -2.60 19.33 1.48
N ILE A 212 -3.53 19.02 2.38
CA ILE A 212 -4.08 17.69 2.58
C ILE A 212 -4.77 17.21 1.30
N LEU A 213 -5.64 18.03 0.69
CA LEU A 213 -6.37 17.67 -0.53
C LEU A 213 -5.44 17.48 -1.73
N ILE A 214 -4.34 18.24 -1.83
CA ILE A 214 -3.34 18.03 -2.90
C ILE A 214 -2.68 16.67 -2.76
N ILE A 215 -2.27 16.29 -1.53
CA ILE A 215 -1.68 14.98 -1.26
C ILE A 215 -2.71 13.87 -1.51
N PHE A 216 -3.94 14.07 -1.06
CA PHE A 216 -5.03 13.14 -1.30
C PHE A 216 -5.27 12.90 -2.79
N ALA A 217 -5.36 13.96 -3.60
CA ALA A 217 -5.56 13.85 -5.05
C ALA A 217 -4.44 13.03 -5.72
N SER A 218 -3.19 13.25 -5.33
CA SER A 218 -2.05 12.49 -5.84
C SER A 218 -2.12 11.01 -5.43
N THR A 219 -2.51 10.73 -4.18
CA THR A 219 -2.67 9.35 -3.69
C THR A 219 -3.86 8.66 -4.35
N LEU A 220 -4.96 9.37 -4.56
CA LEU A 220 -6.14 8.87 -5.27
C LEU A 220 -5.80 8.49 -6.72
N ALA A 221 -5.09 9.37 -7.44
CA ALA A 221 -4.65 9.08 -8.81
C ALA A 221 -3.79 7.80 -8.87
N THR A 222 -2.84 7.65 -7.93
CA THR A 222 -2.00 6.45 -7.83
C THR A 222 -2.83 5.20 -7.49
N THR A 223 -3.78 5.31 -6.56
CA THR A 223 -4.64 4.17 -6.16
C THR A 223 -5.54 3.73 -7.31
N LEU A 224 -6.12 4.66 -8.06
CA LEU A 224 -6.89 4.35 -9.26
C LEU A 224 -6.04 3.62 -10.31
N TYR A 225 -4.82 4.09 -10.53
CA TYR A 225 -3.89 3.44 -11.46
C TYR A 225 -3.49 2.01 -11.04
N VAL A 226 -3.31 1.77 -9.73
CA VAL A 226 -2.73 0.50 -9.22
C VAL A 226 -3.80 -0.54 -8.85
N SER A 227 -4.99 -0.10 -8.38
CA SER A 227 -5.93 -0.98 -7.68
C SER A 227 -7.31 -1.07 -8.33
N SER A 228 -7.57 -0.33 -9.42
CA SER A 228 -8.88 -0.33 -10.07
C SER A 228 -9.23 -1.68 -10.72
N ASP A 229 -8.23 -2.40 -11.22
CA ASP A 229 -8.40 -3.66 -11.94
C ASP A 229 -9.22 -4.67 -11.13
N THR A 230 -8.81 -4.92 -9.89
CA THR A 230 -9.50 -5.88 -9.01
C THR A 230 -10.93 -5.43 -8.69
N THR A 231 -11.14 -4.13 -8.50
CA THR A 231 -12.46 -3.58 -8.19
C THR A 231 -13.38 -3.66 -9.40
N ILE A 232 -12.91 -3.25 -10.59
CA ILE A 232 -13.69 -3.29 -11.83
C ILE A 232 -14.02 -4.74 -12.19
N LEU A 233 -13.03 -5.64 -12.09
CA LEU A 233 -13.23 -7.06 -12.30
C LEU A 233 -14.26 -7.65 -11.34
N GLY A 234 -14.26 -7.21 -10.08
CA GLY A 234 -15.25 -7.62 -9.10
C GLY A 234 -16.63 -7.02 -9.34
N ILE A 235 -16.73 -5.81 -9.93
CA ILE A 235 -18.02 -5.20 -10.31
C ILE A 235 -18.63 -5.87 -11.53
N LEU A 236 -17.85 -6.10 -12.57
CA LEU A 236 -18.32 -6.59 -13.88
C LEU A 236 -18.28 -8.12 -13.99
N GLY A 237 -17.36 -8.76 -13.29
CA GLY A 237 -17.14 -10.20 -13.33
C GLY A 237 -17.70 -10.93 -12.11
N THR A 238 -17.10 -12.10 -11.85
CA THR A 238 -17.44 -13.02 -10.74
C THR A 238 -16.31 -13.07 -9.70
N ASP A 239 -16.62 -13.59 -8.50
CA ASP A 239 -15.62 -13.83 -7.46
C ASP A 239 -14.52 -14.78 -7.93
N TYR A 240 -14.86 -15.75 -8.78
CA TYR A 240 -13.90 -16.64 -9.41
C TYR A 240 -12.86 -15.84 -10.23
N ASN A 241 -13.31 -14.92 -11.09
CA ASN A 241 -12.42 -14.11 -11.90
C ASN A 241 -11.49 -13.24 -11.05
N VAL A 242 -12.02 -12.66 -9.97
CA VAL A 242 -11.22 -11.88 -9.00
C VAL A 242 -10.20 -12.78 -8.31
N GLY A 243 -10.59 -13.99 -7.92
CA GLY A 243 -9.69 -14.97 -7.29
C GLY A 243 -8.51 -15.34 -8.19
N ILE A 244 -8.80 -15.67 -9.45
CA ILE A 244 -7.81 -15.98 -10.49
C ILE A 244 -6.85 -14.80 -10.71
N TYR A 245 -7.41 -13.61 -10.95
CA TYR A 245 -6.60 -12.40 -11.18
C TYR A 245 -5.75 -12.04 -9.96
N SER A 246 -6.29 -12.22 -8.75
CA SER A 246 -5.58 -11.91 -7.51
C SER A 246 -4.32 -12.74 -7.31
N VAL A 247 -4.33 -14.02 -7.72
CA VAL A 247 -3.14 -14.88 -7.69
C VAL A 247 -2.08 -14.36 -8.66
N ALA A 248 -2.46 -14.11 -9.90
CA ALA A 248 -1.55 -13.55 -10.91
C ALA A 248 -0.98 -12.19 -10.48
N GLY A 249 -1.84 -11.29 -9.99
CA GLY A 249 -1.47 -9.96 -9.49
C GLY A 249 -0.55 -10.03 -8.26
N LYS A 250 -0.75 -11.00 -7.36
CA LYS A 250 0.09 -11.19 -6.18
C LYS A 250 1.49 -11.64 -6.55
N ILE A 251 1.60 -12.64 -7.43
CA ILE A 251 2.89 -13.14 -7.94
C ILE A 251 3.62 -12.01 -8.67
N TYR A 252 2.93 -11.33 -9.60
CA TYR A 252 3.45 -10.15 -10.30
C TYR A 252 3.96 -9.09 -9.33
N GLY A 253 3.17 -8.74 -8.30
CA GLY A 253 3.51 -7.73 -7.30
C GLY A 253 4.78 -8.07 -6.51
N ILE A 254 4.96 -9.34 -6.13
CA ILE A 254 6.16 -9.82 -5.44
C ILE A 254 7.39 -9.65 -6.33
N VAL A 255 7.33 -10.12 -7.58
CA VAL A 255 8.45 -10.00 -8.55
C VAL A 255 8.76 -8.54 -8.84
N LYS A 256 7.73 -7.72 -9.08
CA LYS A 256 7.88 -6.27 -9.28
C LYS A 256 8.59 -5.60 -8.10
N ASN A 257 8.19 -5.89 -6.87
CA ASN A 257 8.79 -5.28 -5.68
C ASN A 257 10.26 -5.69 -5.49
N LEU A 258 10.61 -6.95 -5.79
CA LEU A 258 11.99 -7.42 -5.76
C LEU A 258 12.86 -6.69 -6.79
N LEU A 259 12.39 -6.60 -8.03
CA LEU A 259 13.11 -5.94 -9.12
C LEU A 259 13.24 -4.43 -8.89
N SER A 260 12.24 -3.81 -8.27
CA SER A 260 12.22 -2.39 -7.98
C SER A 260 13.19 -1.96 -6.88
N ALA A 261 13.68 -2.89 -6.06
CA ALA A 261 14.62 -2.56 -4.98
C ALA A 261 15.89 -1.87 -5.49
N VAL A 262 16.37 -2.23 -6.69
CA VAL A 262 17.52 -1.58 -7.34
C VAL A 262 17.29 -0.09 -7.56
N LEU A 263 16.07 0.30 -7.91
CA LEU A 263 15.71 1.70 -8.18
C LEU A 263 15.69 2.53 -6.90
N VAL A 264 15.11 1.99 -5.82
CA VAL A 264 14.96 2.71 -4.53
C VAL A 264 16.31 3.16 -3.97
N VAL A 265 17.32 2.31 -4.03
CA VAL A 265 18.67 2.60 -3.52
C VAL A 265 19.35 3.73 -4.29
N SER A 266 18.96 3.93 -5.55
CA SER A 266 19.61 4.90 -6.45
C SER A 266 19.01 6.32 -6.37
N ILE A 267 17.76 6.45 -5.91
CA ILE A 267 17.05 7.75 -5.85
C ILE A 267 17.82 8.83 -5.09
N PRO A 268 18.37 8.61 -3.89
CA PRO A 268 19.05 9.65 -3.15
C PRO A 268 20.28 10.22 -3.88
N ARG A 269 21.05 9.36 -4.57
CA ARG A 269 22.21 9.79 -5.34
C ARG A 269 21.83 10.60 -6.57
N LEU A 270 20.77 10.18 -7.29
CA LEU A 270 20.27 10.94 -8.43
C LEU A 270 19.72 12.29 -8.00
N SER A 271 18.98 12.36 -6.88
CA SER A 271 18.49 13.61 -6.31
C SER A 271 19.64 14.55 -5.91
N HIS A 272 20.73 14.02 -5.37
CA HIS A 272 21.91 14.81 -5.06
C HIS A 272 22.54 15.41 -6.32
N TYR A 273 22.79 14.59 -7.36
CA TYR A 273 23.38 15.10 -8.62
C TYR A 273 22.47 16.12 -9.33
N ALA A 274 21.15 15.89 -9.30
CA ALA A 274 20.20 16.84 -9.84
C ALA A 274 20.21 18.17 -9.06
N GLY A 275 20.28 18.12 -7.72
CA GLY A 275 20.29 19.29 -6.85
C GLY A 275 21.54 20.15 -6.98
N VAL A 276 22.71 19.55 -7.25
CA VAL A 276 23.98 20.28 -7.48
C VAL A 276 24.20 20.62 -8.96
N GLY A 277 23.30 20.24 -9.87
CA GLY A 277 23.42 20.53 -11.31
C GLY A 277 24.46 19.67 -12.04
N ASP A 278 24.95 18.58 -11.45
CA ASP A 278 25.93 17.67 -12.05
C ASP A 278 25.28 16.71 -13.05
N LYS A 279 25.00 17.22 -14.24
CA LYS A 279 24.36 16.48 -15.32
C LYS A 279 25.20 15.29 -15.80
N ALA A 280 26.53 15.38 -15.75
CA ALA A 280 27.42 14.31 -16.23
C ALA A 280 27.30 13.05 -15.36
N ASN A 281 27.42 13.22 -14.04
CA ASN A 281 27.29 12.10 -13.09
C ASN A 281 25.84 11.63 -12.97
N PHE A 282 24.85 12.52 -13.09
CA PHE A 282 23.44 12.15 -13.16
C PHE A 282 23.18 11.20 -14.34
N ASN A 283 23.56 11.59 -15.57
CA ASN A 283 23.35 10.77 -16.77
C ASN A 283 24.13 9.45 -16.71
N LYS A 284 25.37 9.48 -16.21
CA LYS A 284 26.17 8.25 -16.03
C LYS A 284 25.48 7.27 -15.08
N LEU A 285 25.03 7.77 -13.92
CA LEU A 285 24.33 6.91 -12.95
C LEU A 285 22.99 6.41 -13.50
N PHE A 286 22.21 7.29 -14.14
CA PHE A 286 20.92 6.92 -14.74
C PHE A 286 21.10 5.83 -15.80
N ASN A 287 22.08 5.95 -16.72
CA ASN A 287 22.36 4.94 -17.73
C ASN A 287 22.83 3.62 -17.13
N ASN A 288 23.63 3.66 -16.06
CA ASN A 288 24.04 2.44 -15.36
C ASN A 288 22.84 1.72 -14.74
N ILE A 289 21.91 2.46 -14.13
CA ILE A 289 20.68 1.89 -13.57
C ILE A 289 19.80 1.32 -14.69
N PHE A 290 19.65 2.06 -15.79
CA PHE A 290 18.88 1.62 -16.96
C PHE A 290 19.43 0.31 -17.53
N ASN A 291 20.75 0.20 -17.73
CA ASN A 291 21.39 -1.02 -18.21
C ASN A 291 21.27 -2.18 -17.21
N ALA A 292 21.48 -1.92 -15.93
CA ALA A 292 21.30 -2.93 -14.88
C ALA A 292 19.85 -3.44 -14.84
N LEU A 293 18.87 -2.53 -15.03
CA LEU A 293 17.47 -2.90 -15.08
C LEU A 293 17.16 -3.82 -16.27
N ILE A 294 17.69 -3.55 -17.46
CA ILE A 294 17.54 -4.41 -18.64
C ILE A 294 18.07 -5.82 -18.33
N VAL A 295 19.29 -5.90 -17.80
CA VAL A 295 19.97 -7.19 -17.51
C VAL A 295 19.18 -8.04 -16.52
N VAL A 296 18.47 -7.40 -15.56
CA VAL A 296 17.73 -8.14 -14.53
C VAL A 296 16.28 -8.38 -14.96
N VAL A 297 15.63 -7.40 -15.60
CA VAL A 297 14.21 -7.50 -15.98
C VAL A 297 13.99 -8.46 -17.14
N ALA A 298 14.86 -8.46 -18.16
CA ALA A 298 14.66 -9.31 -19.32
C ALA A 298 14.62 -10.82 -18.97
N PRO A 299 15.59 -11.39 -18.23
CA PRO A 299 15.49 -12.78 -17.82
C PRO A 299 14.36 -13.03 -16.82
N ALA A 300 14.02 -12.07 -15.95
CA ALA A 300 12.92 -12.22 -15.01
C ALA A 300 11.55 -12.30 -15.73
N VAL A 301 11.35 -11.49 -16.76
CA VAL A 301 10.12 -11.52 -17.59
C VAL A 301 10.03 -12.84 -18.35
N VAL A 302 11.10 -13.22 -19.05
CA VAL A 302 11.13 -14.50 -19.81
C VAL A 302 10.95 -15.69 -18.87
N GLY A 303 11.62 -15.68 -17.73
CA GLY A 303 11.52 -16.74 -16.72
C GLY A 303 10.10 -16.83 -16.14
N LEU A 304 9.50 -15.70 -15.74
CA LEU A 304 8.14 -15.68 -15.19
C LEU A 304 7.10 -16.09 -16.25
N PHE A 305 7.26 -15.65 -17.51
CA PHE A 305 6.40 -16.05 -18.61
C PHE A 305 6.48 -17.56 -18.87
N ALA A 306 7.69 -18.10 -19.03
CA ALA A 306 7.90 -19.50 -19.35
C ALA A 306 7.52 -20.44 -18.19
N LEU A 307 7.81 -20.03 -16.95
CA LEU A 307 7.54 -20.83 -15.74
C LEU A 307 6.18 -20.50 -15.09
N SER A 308 5.35 -19.67 -15.70
CA SER A 308 4.08 -19.20 -15.12
C SER A 308 3.20 -20.35 -14.62
N ARG A 309 3.07 -21.44 -15.37
CA ARG A 309 2.31 -22.63 -14.94
C ARG A 309 2.91 -23.29 -13.69
N ALA A 310 4.23 -23.48 -13.66
CA ALA A 310 4.91 -24.09 -12.52
C ALA A 310 4.81 -23.19 -11.27
N VAL A 311 4.92 -21.87 -11.44
CA VAL A 311 4.82 -20.89 -10.35
C VAL A 311 3.39 -20.86 -9.79
N VAL A 312 2.36 -20.85 -10.64
CA VAL A 312 0.96 -20.90 -10.19
C VAL A 312 0.67 -22.18 -9.44
N LEU A 313 1.07 -23.34 -9.98
CA LEU A 313 0.90 -24.64 -9.32
C LEU A 313 1.59 -24.70 -7.96
N PHE A 314 2.82 -24.20 -7.89
CA PHE A 314 3.60 -24.20 -6.65
C PHE A 314 3.00 -23.29 -5.57
N ILE A 315 2.49 -22.12 -5.96
CA ILE A 315 1.97 -21.11 -5.00
C ILE A 315 0.54 -21.40 -4.60
N SER A 316 -0.34 -21.76 -5.56
CA SER A 316 -1.78 -21.75 -5.32
C SER A 316 -2.48 -23.07 -5.71
N GLY A 317 -1.77 -24.02 -6.31
CA GLY A 317 -2.29 -25.33 -6.67
C GLY A 317 -3.09 -25.35 -7.97
N GLU A 318 -3.65 -26.54 -8.29
CA GLU A 318 -4.32 -26.83 -9.56
C GLU A 318 -5.59 -26.00 -9.79
N SER A 319 -6.31 -25.65 -8.74
CA SER A 319 -7.55 -24.86 -8.82
C SER A 319 -7.35 -23.48 -9.44
N TYR A 320 -6.10 -23.01 -9.55
CA TYR A 320 -5.74 -21.67 -10.06
C TYR A 320 -5.04 -21.71 -11.43
N LEU A 321 -5.13 -22.82 -12.18
CA LEU A 321 -4.48 -22.92 -13.49
C LEU A 321 -4.91 -21.81 -14.45
N ASP A 322 -6.14 -21.32 -14.35
CA ASP A 322 -6.61 -20.20 -15.17
C ASP A 322 -5.87 -18.88 -14.89
N ALA A 323 -5.11 -18.79 -13.78
CA ALA A 323 -4.25 -17.64 -13.50
C ALA A 323 -2.96 -17.61 -14.34
N VAL A 324 -2.65 -18.69 -15.09
CA VAL A 324 -1.44 -18.79 -15.91
C VAL A 324 -1.44 -17.72 -17.01
N MET A 325 -2.53 -17.60 -17.76
CA MET A 325 -2.64 -16.60 -18.83
C MET A 325 -2.57 -15.16 -18.30
N PRO A 326 -3.35 -14.74 -17.29
CA PRO A 326 -3.18 -13.44 -16.65
C PRO A 326 -1.75 -13.18 -16.16
N LEU A 327 -1.09 -14.17 -15.56
CA LEU A 327 0.29 -14.03 -15.09
C LEU A 327 1.28 -13.82 -16.25
N GLN A 328 1.09 -14.52 -17.37
CA GLN A 328 1.89 -14.33 -18.58
C GLN A 328 1.76 -12.90 -19.13
N ILE A 329 0.54 -12.38 -19.20
CA ILE A 329 0.28 -11.00 -19.64
C ILE A 329 0.93 -10.01 -18.67
N LEU A 330 0.73 -10.18 -17.37
CA LEU A 330 1.34 -9.33 -16.35
C LEU A 330 2.87 -9.42 -16.34
N SER A 331 3.46 -10.57 -16.68
CA SER A 331 4.91 -10.70 -16.79
C SER A 331 5.49 -9.79 -17.87
N LEU A 332 4.82 -9.64 -19.01
CA LEU A 332 5.21 -8.68 -20.06
C LEU A 332 5.02 -7.23 -19.60
N ALA A 333 3.98 -6.96 -18.82
CA ALA A 333 3.73 -5.64 -18.25
C ALA A 333 4.82 -5.18 -17.26
N LEU A 334 5.63 -6.11 -16.68
CA LEU A 334 6.78 -5.77 -15.83
C LEU A 334 7.75 -4.83 -16.53
N ILE A 335 8.00 -5.02 -17.83
CA ILE A 335 8.90 -4.17 -18.62
C ILE A 335 8.41 -2.72 -18.54
N VAL A 336 7.17 -2.49 -18.98
CA VAL A 336 6.59 -1.14 -19.03
C VAL A 336 6.50 -0.52 -17.64
N CYS A 337 6.08 -1.32 -16.65
CA CYS A 337 5.93 -0.84 -15.28
C CYS A 337 7.26 -0.42 -14.63
N LEU A 338 8.31 -1.23 -14.76
CA LEU A 338 9.61 -0.94 -14.13
C LEU A 338 10.36 0.20 -14.82
N PHE A 339 10.31 0.27 -16.15
CA PHE A 339 10.88 1.42 -16.86
C PHE A 339 10.08 2.70 -16.63
N GLY A 340 8.75 2.63 -16.60
CA GLY A 340 7.91 3.75 -16.19
C GLY A 340 8.28 4.25 -14.78
N TRP A 341 8.49 3.33 -13.83
CA TRP A 341 8.91 3.70 -12.49
C TRP A 341 10.33 4.28 -12.42
N LEU A 342 11.26 3.76 -13.22
CA LEU A 342 12.60 4.35 -13.39
C LEU A 342 12.50 5.82 -13.80
N TYR A 343 11.75 6.13 -14.86
CA TYR A 343 11.60 7.50 -15.33
C TYR A 343 10.89 8.39 -14.29
N ASN A 344 9.83 7.90 -13.68
CA ASN A 344 9.08 8.66 -12.68
C ASN A 344 9.92 8.98 -11.44
N SER A 345 10.53 7.97 -10.84
CA SER A 345 11.20 8.09 -9.53
C SER A 345 12.67 8.50 -9.64
N CYS A 346 13.35 8.16 -10.74
CA CYS A 346 14.77 8.41 -10.90
C CYS A 346 15.09 9.58 -11.85
N ALA A 347 14.13 10.06 -12.65
CA ALA A 347 14.33 11.21 -13.51
C ALA A 347 13.41 12.39 -13.15
N LEU A 348 12.07 12.22 -13.22
CA LEU A 348 11.15 13.33 -13.02
C LEU A 348 11.16 13.86 -11.59
N LEU A 349 11.09 12.97 -10.60
CA LEU A 349 11.05 13.37 -9.19
C LEU A 349 12.35 14.09 -8.75
N PRO A 350 13.57 13.57 -9.00
CA PRO A 350 14.81 14.26 -8.68
C PRO A 350 15.00 15.60 -9.38
N CYS A 351 14.41 15.77 -10.56
CA CYS A 351 14.47 17.03 -11.34
C CYS A 351 13.38 18.04 -10.95
N GLY A 352 12.57 17.77 -9.91
CA GLY A 352 11.51 18.68 -9.44
C GLY A 352 10.31 18.79 -10.40
N ARG A 353 10.09 17.78 -11.27
CA ARG A 353 9.01 17.75 -12.27
C ARG A 353 7.77 17.03 -11.74
N GLU A 354 7.34 17.36 -10.52
CA GLU A 354 6.23 16.70 -9.82
C GLU A 354 4.87 16.94 -10.49
N LYS A 355 4.71 18.10 -11.17
CA LYS A 355 3.47 18.44 -11.88
C LYS A 355 3.27 17.52 -13.08
N GLU A 356 4.31 17.27 -13.85
CA GLU A 356 4.26 16.36 -14.99
C GLU A 356 4.00 14.92 -14.52
N LEU A 357 4.65 14.52 -13.45
CA LEU A 357 4.42 13.22 -12.83
C LEU A 357 2.95 13.04 -12.42
N PHE A 358 2.35 14.06 -11.81
CA PHE A 358 0.93 14.03 -11.44
C PHE A 358 0.03 13.85 -12.67
N TRP A 359 0.24 14.63 -13.74
CA TRP A 359 -0.58 14.53 -14.95
C TRP A 359 -0.39 13.20 -15.66
N ILE A 360 0.84 12.68 -15.77
CA ILE A 360 1.12 11.36 -16.36
C ILE A 360 0.37 10.28 -15.56
N THR A 361 0.47 10.31 -14.23
CA THR A 361 -0.19 9.31 -13.37
C THR A 361 -1.72 9.41 -13.48
N LEU A 362 -2.27 10.61 -13.50
CA LEU A 362 -3.71 10.83 -13.61
C LEU A 362 -4.26 10.34 -14.96
N VAL A 363 -3.63 10.73 -16.08
CA VAL A 363 -4.04 10.31 -17.42
C VAL A 363 -3.90 8.79 -17.57
N SER A 364 -2.80 8.21 -17.11
CA SER A 364 -2.61 6.76 -17.14
C SER A 364 -3.64 6.02 -16.28
N GLY A 365 -4.01 6.57 -15.12
CA GLY A 365 -5.06 6.01 -14.27
C GLY A 365 -6.44 6.06 -14.93
N LEU A 366 -6.79 7.17 -15.55
CA LEU A 366 -8.07 7.30 -16.27
C LEU A 366 -8.14 6.36 -17.47
N LEU A 367 -7.03 6.23 -18.22
CA LEU A 367 -6.94 5.28 -19.34
C LEU A 367 -7.04 3.83 -18.84
N ASN A 368 -6.38 3.50 -17.74
CA ASN A 368 -6.47 2.16 -17.13
C ASN A 368 -7.92 1.84 -16.74
N VAL A 369 -8.61 2.74 -16.04
CA VAL A 369 -10.03 2.55 -15.69
C VAL A 369 -10.89 2.38 -16.94
N GLY A 370 -10.67 3.21 -17.98
CA GLY A 370 -11.41 3.12 -19.25
C GLY A 370 -11.20 1.78 -19.96
N LEU A 371 -9.96 1.31 -20.03
CA LEU A 371 -9.63 0.03 -20.66
C LEU A 371 -10.12 -1.18 -19.86
N ASN A 372 -10.20 -1.08 -18.54
CA ASN A 372 -10.72 -2.16 -17.71
C ASN A 372 -12.25 -2.33 -17.79
N VAL A 373 -12.97 -1.33 -18.28
CA VAL A 373 -14.44 -1.39 -18.48
C VAL A 373 -14.80 -1.95 -19.87
N LEU A 374 -13.88 -1.89 -20.83
CA LEU A 374 -14.05 -2.46 -22.18
C LEU A 374 -13.83 -3.96 -22.19
#